data_eedac8014eae4672c7756de53d09371b
#
_entry.id   eedac8014eae4672c7756de53d09371b
#
_cell.length_a   1.000
_cell.length_b   1.000
_cell.length_c   1.000
_cell.angle_alpha   90.00
_cell.angle_beta   90.00
_cell.angle_gamma   90.00
#
_symmetry.space_group_name_H-M   'P 1'
#
loop_
_entity.id
_entity.type
_entity.pdbx_description
1 polymer ?
#
loop_
_entity_poly.entity_id
_entity_poly.type
_entity_poly.pdbx_seq_one_letter_code
_entity_poly.pdbx_strand_id
1 'polypeptide(L)'
;MRDAVRQELVARQLDEQIAARYPVGQRLRILDVGMGRGAQALRLARAGHTLTGLESDPEMLGAAREALASEPAGIRERVRLIEGDGRETGVHFLPGSFDVVLCHGVLMYVEEPDAMLAGLARMLAPGGLLSLLVRNADALAMRPGLAGDWSGALAAFASDACSPEEGTPSRPGPPVRADRLETLTATLAGIAAPLQAWYGVRVFTDNVPMEEGLPAAEELERLLAAEDRAGRTEPYRRVAALLHLCGVRG
;
A
#
# COMPACT_ATOMS: atom_id res chain seq x y z
N MET A 1 16.67 3.26 2.69
CA MET A 1 16.54 1.81 2.39
C MET A 1 15.12 1.28 2.62
N ARG A 2 14.50 1.43 3.79
CA ARG A 2 13.15 0.89 4.12
C ARG A 2 12.07 1.14 3.06
N ASP A 3 11.96 2.38 2.57
CA ASP A 3 10.93 2.73 1.58
C ASP A 3 11.17 2.11 0.20
N ALA A 4 12.42 2.03 -0.22
CA ALA A 4 12.75 1.39 -1.49
C ALA A 4 12.44 -0.12 -1.45
N VAL A 5 12.79 -0.80 -0.35
CA VAL A 5 12.45 -2.22 -0.14
C VAL A 5 10.92 -2.42 -0.13
N ARG A 6 10.18 -1.59 0.61
CA ARG A 6 8.71 -1.63 0.64
C ARG A 6 8.12 -1.46 -0.77
N GLN A 7 8.56 -0.45 -1.51
CA GLN A 7 8.06 -0.18 -2.86
C GLN A 7 8.31 -1.34 -3.80
N GLU A 8 9.51 -1.91 -3.79
CA GLU A 8 9.89 -3.01 -4.65
C GLU A 8 9.11 -4.31 -4.32
N LEU A 9 9.01 -4.66 -3.03
CA LEU A 9 8.26 -5.85 -2.60
C LEU A 9 6.77 -5.74 -2.97
N VAL A 10 6.13 -4.61 -2.66
CA VAL A 10 4.71 -4.39 -3.00
C VAL A 10 4.51 -4.40 -4.51
N ALA A 11 5.45 -3.85 -5.29
CA ALA A 11 5.41 -3.89 -6.75
C ALA A 11 5.44 -5.33 -7.28
N ARG A 12 6.39 -6.17 -6.82
CA ARG A 12 6.50 -7.58 -7.22
C ARG A 12 5.25 -8.38 -6.84
N GLN A 13 4.73 -8.21 -5.63
CA GLN A 13 3.53 -8.87 -5.14
C GLN A 13 2.29 -8.45 -5.93
N LEU A 14 2.15 -7.16 -6.25
CA LEU A 14 1.05 -6.65 -7.08
C LEU A 14 1.12 -7.20 -8.51
N ASP A 15 2.31 -7.22 -9.13
CA ASP A 15 2.51 -7.77 -10.47
C ASP A 15 2.15 -9.26 -10.52
N GLU A 16 2.51 -10.04 -9.49
CA GLU A 16 2.10 -11.44 -9.36
C GLU A 16 0.57 -11.58 -9.31
N GLN A 17 -0.11 -10.76 -8.50
CA GLN A 17 -1.57 -10.81 -8.37
C GLN A 17 -2.28 -10.36 -9.66
N ILE A 18 -1.72 -9.39 -10.38
CA ILE A 18 -2.21 -8.96 -11.70
C ILE A 18 -2.01 -10.10 -12.72
N ALA A 19 -0.82 -10.68 -12.78
CA ALA A 19 -0.50 -11.75 -13.74
C ALA A 19 -1.32 -13.03 -13.50
N ALA A 20 -1.65 -13.34 -12.23
CA ALA A 20 -2.51 -14.49 -11.89
C ALA A 20 -3.98 -14.30 -12.33
N ARG A 21 -4.41 -13.07 -12.62
CA ARG A 21 -5.82 -12.72 -12.82
C ARG A 21 -6.14 -12.24 -14.22
N TYR A 22 -5.23 -11.54 -14.85
CA TYR A 22 -5.46 -10.91 -16.15
C TYR A 22 -4.53 -11.47 -17.22
N PRO A 23 -5.01 -11.64 -18.46
CA PRO A 23 -4.17 -12.06 -19.57
C PRO A 23 -2.99 -11.13 -19.80
N VAL A 24 -1.86 -11.70 -20.20
CA VAL A 24 -0.66 -10.93 -20.56
C VAL A 24 -0.99 -9.93 -21.67
N GLY A 25 -0.56 -8.70 -21.52
CA GLY A 25 -0.81 -7.61 -22.48
C GLY A 25 -2.17 -6.93 -22.37
N GLN A 26 -3.04 -7.37 -21.46
CA GLN A 26 -4.30 -6.67 -21.19
C GLN A 26 -4.01 -5.31 -20.56
N ARG A 27 -4.54 -4.24 -21.14
CA ARG A 27 -4.51 -2.90 -20.56
C ARG A 27 -5.59 -2.79 -19.49
N LEU A 28 -5.18 -2.59 -18.25
CA LEU A 28 -6.08 -2.46 -17.10
C LEU A 28 -6.37 -0.99 -16.81
N ARG A 29 -7.56 -0.73 -16.27
CA ARG A 29 -7.96 0.54 -15.67
C ARG A 29 -7.67 0.48 -14.18
N ILE A 30 -6.75 1.28 -13.71
CA ILE A 30 -6.25 1.24 -12.34
C ILE A 30 -6.58 2.57 -11.65
N LEU A 31 -7.14 2.48 -10.44
CA LEU A 31 -7.30 3.60 -9.52
C LEU A 31 -6.27 3.47 -8.40
N ASP A 32 -5.50 4.52 -8.17
CA ASP A 32 -4.54 4.62 -7.04
C ASP A 32 -5.02 5.73 -6.09
N VAL A 33 -5.53 5.33 -4.92
CA VAL A 33 -6.10 6.22 -3.92
C VAL A 33 -5.09 6.56 -2.86
N GLY A 34 -4.82 7.85 -2.66
CA GLY A 34 -3.72 8.33 -1.85
C GLY A 34 -2.38 7.98 -2.48
N MET A 35 -2.26 8.26 -3.79
CA MET A 35 -1.09 7.87 -4.59
C MET A 35 0.22 8.54 -4.15
N GLY A 36 0.17 9.56 -3.29
CA GLY A 36 1.32 10.34 -2.87
C GLY A 36 2.04 10.98 -4.06
N ARG A 37 3.35 10.79 -4.15
CA ARG A 37 4.18 11.30 -5.27
C ARG A 37 4.02 10.50 -6.58
N GLY A 38 3.14 9.52 -6.64
CA GLY A 38 2.79 8.78 -7.85
C GLY A 38 3.78 7.70 -8.30
N ALA A 39 4.69 7.24 -7.44
CA ALA A 39 5.71 6.27 -7.83
C ALA A 39 5.10 4.96 -8.39
N GLN A 40 4.12 4.38 -7.69
CA GLN A 40 3.43 3.17 -8.13
C GLN A 40 2.57 3.43 -9.35
N ALA A 41 1.89 4.58 -9.39
CA ALA A 41 1.10 5.05 -10.50
C ALA A 41 1.92 5.10 -11.81
N LEU A 42 3.07 5.76 -11.78
CA LEU A 42 3.95 5.88 -12.95
C LEU A 42 4.53 4.52 -13.37
N ARG A 43 4.89 3.66 -12.41
CA ARG A 43 5.36 2.30 -12.69
C ARG A 43 4.32 1.51 -13.51
N LEU A 44 3.06 1.52 -13.08
CA LEU A 44 1.98 0.82 -13.76
C LEU A 44 1.62 1.44 -15.12
N ALA A 45 1.71 2.77 -15.26
CA ALA A 45 1.54 3.44 -16.54
C ALA A 45 2.65 3.09 -17.54
N ARG A 46 3.91 2.96 -17.08
CA ARG A 46 5.04 2.47 -17.89
C ARG A 46 4.84 1.01 -18.33
N ALA A 47 4.20 0.18 -17.50
CA ALA A 47 3.79 -1.19 -17.85
C ALA A 47 2.64 -1.26 -18.87
N GLY A 48 2.05 -0.11 -19.26
CA GLY A 48 1.04 -0.04 -20.32
C GLY A 48 -0.39 0.12 -19.85
N HIS A 49 -0.65 0.18 -18.55
CA HIS A 49 -1.99 0.34 -17.99
C HIS A 49 -2.47 1.78 -18.05
N THR A 50 -3.79 1.99 -17.96
CA THR A 50 -4.41 3.30 -17.78
C THR A 50 -4.61 3.56 -16.30
N LEU A 51 -4.15 4.70 -15.82
CA LEU A 51 -4.12 5.02 -14.40
C LEU A 51 -4.88 6.28 -14.08
N THR A 52 -5.65 6.23 -13.02
CA THR A 52 -6.22 7.40 -12.36
C THR A 52 -5.67 7.47 -10.94
N GLY A 53 -4.98 8.54 -10.60
CA GLY A 53 -4.49 8.81 -9.25
C GLY A 53 -5.40 9.81 -8.56
N LEU A 54 -5.82 9.52 -7.33
CA LEU A 54 -6.57 10.40 -6.45
C LEU A 54 -5.70 10.75 -5.25
N GLU A 55 -5.48 12.04 -4.99
CA GLU A 55 -4.64 12.53 -3.88
C GLU A 55 -5.25 13.78 -3.27
N SER A 56 -5.34 13.82 -1.95
CA SER A 56 -5.91 14.94 -1.21
C SER A 56 -4.88 15.98 -0.78
N ASP A 57 -3.61 15.61 -0.71
CA ASP A 57 -2.52 16.55 -0.36
C ASP A 57 -2.03 17.28 -1.60
N PRO A 58 -2.20 18.62 -1.67
CA PRO A 58 -1.78 19.41 -2.84
C PRO A 58 -0.27 19.36 -3.11
N GLU A 59 0.57 19.21 -2.07
CA GLU A 59 2.03 19.14 -2.23
C GLU A 59 2.42 17.81 -2.88
N MET A 60 1.84 16.70 -2.40
CA MET A 60 2.05 15.38 -2.98
C MET A 60 1.54 15.30 -4.41
N LEU A 61 0.35 15.85 -4.67
CA LEU A 61 -0.22 15.94 -6.01
C LEU A 61 0.64 16.80 -6.95
N GLY A 62 1.20 17.91 -6.45
CA GLY A 62 2.15 18.76 -7.17
C GLY A 62 3.39 17.98 -7.59
N ALA A 63 4.01 17.25 -6.66
CA ALA A 63 5.17 16.39 -6.92
C ALA A 63 4.86 15.28 -7.94
N ALA A 64 3.66 14.67 -7.85
CA ALA A 64 3.22 13.66 -8.82
C ALA A 64 3.04 14.26 -10.23
N ARG A 65 2.51 15.49 -10.34
CA ARG A 65 2.38 16.22 -11.63
C ARG A 65 3.74 16.52 -12.24
N GLU A 66 4.71 16.93 -11.44
CA GLU A 66 6.09 17.18 -11.89
C GLU A 66 6.77 15.89 -12.38
N ALA A 67 6.62 14.79 -11.61
CA ALA A 67 7.14 13.49 -12.02
C ALA A 67 6.49 13.04 -13.33
N LEU A 68 5.17 13.17 -13.47
CA LEU A 68 4.44 12.83 -14.69
C LEU A 68 4.87 13.70 -15.88
N ALA A 69 5.11 14.99 -15.68
CA ALA A 69 5.54 15.90 -16.75
C ALA A 69 6.89 15.49 -17.36
N SER A 70 7.73 14.80 -16.58
CA SER A 70 9.03 14.28 -17.01
C SER A 70 8.94 12.98 -17.84
N GLU A 71 7.75 12.35 -17.90
CA GLU A 71 7.53 11.11 -18.64
C GLU A 71 7.32 11.36 -20.15
N PRO A 72 7.62 10.37 -21.01
CA PRO A 72 7.26 10.39 -22.44
C PRO A 72 5.75 10.61 -22.66
N ALA A 73 5.37 11.26 -23.76
CA ALA A 73 3.98 11.59 -24.09
C ALA A 73 3.03 10.39 -23.98
N GLY A 74 3.41 9.23 -24.52
CA GLY A 74 2.59 8.03 -24.48
C GLY A 74 2.37 7.46 -23.06
N ILE A 75 3.21 7.83 -22.07
CA ILE A 75 2.97 7.49 -20.64
C ILE A 75 2.07 8.55 -20.03
N ARG A 76 2.33 9.84 -20.29
CA ARG A 76 1.50 10.93 -19.77
C ARG A 76 0.04 10.80 -20.14
N GLU A 77 -0.26 10.40 -21.36
CA GLU A 77 -1.62 10.21 -21.88
C GLU A 77 -2.40 9.08 -21.18
N ARG A 78 -1.71 8.20 -20.47
CA ARG A 78 -2.33 7.09 -19.71
C ARG A 78 -2.64 7.44 -18.26
N VAL A 79 -2.17 8.59 -17.77
CA VAL A 79 -2.28 8.96 -16.36
C VAL A 79 -3.17 10.19 -16.21
N ARG A 80 -4.21 10.05 -15.40
CA ARG A 80 -5.07 11.15 -14.96
C ARG A 80 -4.86 11.37 -13.46
N LEU A 81 -4.52 12.59 -13.05
CA LEU A 81 -4.32 12.98 -11.66
C LEU A 81 -5.49 13.87 -11.22
N ILE A 82 -6.13 13.50 -10.10
CA ILE A 82 -7.29 14.20 -9.55
C ILE A 82 -6.98 14.56 -8.11
N GLU A 83 -7.30 15.80 -7.74
CA GLU A 83 -7.35 16.23 -6.35
C GLU A 83 -8.67 15.78 -5.73
N GLY A 84 -8.59 15.04 -4.61
CA GLY A 84 -9.80 14.55 -3.94
C GLY A 84 -9.51 13.60 -2.79
N ASP A 85 -10.53 13.41 -1.97
CA ASP A 85 -10.48 12.54 -0.81
C ASP A 85 -10.85 11.10 -1.18
N GLY A 86 -10.02 10.13 -0.75
CA GLY A 86 -10.28 8.71 -0.97
C GLY A 86 -11.56 8.19 -0.33
N ARG A 87 -12.09 8.89 0.67
CA ARG A 87 -13.39 8.59 1.30
C ARG A 87 -14.58 8.91 0.39
N GLU A 88 -14.37 9.75 -0.61
CA GLU A 88 -15.41 10.28 -1.51
C GLU A 88 -15.25 9.77 -2.96
N THR A 89 -14.70 8.58 -3.15
CA THR A 89 -14.47 8.00 -4.50
C THR A 89 -15.74 7.97 -5.36
N GLY A 90 -16.92 7.77 -4.74
CA GLY A 90 -18.20 7.79 -5.42
C GLY A 90 -18.63 9.14 -6.00
N VAL A 91 -18.00 10.26 -5.59
CA VAL A 91 -18.20 11.58 -6.19
C VAL A 91 -17.50 11.69 -7.54
N HIS A 92 -16.36 11.02 -7.67
CA HIS A 92 -15.50 11.13 -8.85
C HIS A 92 -15.72 10.03 -9.88
N PHE A 93 -16.20 8.84 -9.45
CA PHE A 93 -16.22 7.64 -10.30
C PHE A 93 -17.53 6.86 -10.19
N LEU A 94 -17.89 6.21 -11.29
CA LEU A 94 -19.02 5.28 -11.31
C LEU A 94 -18.60 3.90 -10.75
N PRO A 95 -19.50 3.16 -10.11
CA PRO A 95 -19.23 1.78 -9.69
C PRO A 95 -18.77 0.91 -10.87
N GLY A 96 -17.81 0.02 -10.61
CA GLY A 96 -17.30 -0.91 -11.62
C GLY A 96 -16.38 -0.29 -12.69
N SER A 97 -15.88 0.93 -12.45
CA SER A 97 -15.05 1.64 -13.43
C SER A 97 -13.61 1.12 -13.54
N PHE A 98 -13.12 0.37 -12.55
CA PHE A 98 -11.72 -0.04 -12.46
C PHE A 98 -11.56 -1.54 -12.35
N ASP A 99 -10.50 -2.04 -12.96
CA ASP A 99 -10.10 -3.45 -12.90
C ASP A 99 -9.23 -3.70 -11.64
N VAL A 100 -8.45 -2.69 -11.24
CA VAL A 100 -7.60 -2.72 -10.04
C VAL A 100 -7.79 -1.42 -9.25
N VAL A 101 -7.91 -1.52 -7.93
CA VAL A 101 -7.92 -0.38 -7.00
C VAL A 101 -6.82 -0.56 -5.98
N LEU A 102 -5.95 0.43 -5.86
CA LEU A 102 -4.86 0.50 -4.89
C LEU A 102 -5.22 1.48 -3.78
N CYS A 103 -4.90 1.12 -2.53
CA CYS A 103 -4.99 1.99 -1.38
C CYS A 103 -3.82 1.65 -0.44
N HIS A 104 -2.67 2.28 -0.67
CA HIS A 104 -1.42 1.94 -0.02
C HIS A 104 -1.00 3.01 0.99
N GLY A 105 -1.01 2.66 2.29
CA GLY A 105 -0.58 3.56 3.36
C GLY A 105 -1.56 4.71 3.67
N VAL A 106 -2.84 4.56 3.32
CA VAL A 106 -3.89 5.58 3.50
C VAL A 106 -4.79 5.27 4.69
N LEU A 107 -5.19 4.01 4.86
CA LEU A 107 -6.17 3.63 5.89
C LEU A 107 -5.74 3.99 7.31
N MET A 108 -4.44 4.09 7.56
CA MET A 108 -3.90 4.50 8.86
C MET A 108 -4.30 5.92 9.29
N TYR A 109 -4.72 6.75 8.34
CA TYR A 109 -5.17 8.14 8.56
C TYR A 109 -6.70 8.28 8.57
N VAL A 110 -7.43 7.17 8.38
CA VAL A 110 -8.89 7.16 8.29
C VAL A 110 -9.48 6.62 9.58
N GLU A 111 -10.36 7.40 10.20
CA GLU A 111 -10.97 7.08 11.47
C GLU A 111 -11.98 5.91 11.33
N GLU A 112 -12.78 5.93 10.25
CA GLU A 112 -13.77 4.91 9.92
C GLU A 112 -13.44 4.24 8.57
N PRO A 113 -12.53 3.24 8.54
CA PRO A 113 -12.04 2.64 7.30
C PRO A 113 -13.07 1.78 6.58
N ASP A 114 -14.06 1.22 7.29
CA ASP A 114 -15.03 0.30 6.70
C ASP A 114 -15.86 0.97 5.60
N ALA A 115 -16.29 2.21 5.82
CA ALA A 115 -17.00 3.00 4.82
C ALA A 115 -16.12 3.29 3.59
N MET A 116 -14.86 3.64 3.80
CA MET A 116 -13.90 3.84 2.72
C MET A 116 -13.64 2.54 1.95
N LEU A 117 -13.38 1.43 2.64
CA LEU A 117 -13.16 0.12 2.02
C LEU A 117 -14.37 -0.33 1.18
N ALA A 118 -15.60 -0.13 1.67
CA ALA A 118 -16.81 -0.40 0.90
C ALA A 118 -16.90 0.49 -0.35
N GLY A 119 -16.51 1.77 -0.25
CA GLY A 119 -16.40 2.68 -1.38
C GLY A 119 -15.40 2.17 -2.43
N LEU A 120 -14.20 1.78 -2.01
CA LEU A 120 -13.15 1.25 -2.89
C LEU A 120 -13.60 -0.04 -3.59
N ALA A 121 -14.19 -0.98 -2.85
CA ALA A 121 -14.71 -2.22 -3.42
C ALA A 121 -15.80 -1.97 -4.49
N ARG A 122 -16.65 -0.96 -4.30
CA ARG A 122 -17.66 -0.56 -5.30
C ARG A 122 -17.06 -0.03 -6.59
N MET A 123 -15.86 0.58 -6.55
CA MET A 123 -15.18 1.09 -7.74
C MET A 123 -14.65 -0.03 -8.64
N LEU A 124 -14.44 -1.24 -8.10
CA LEU A 124 -13.97 -2.40 -8.86
C LEU A 124 -15.04 -2.95 -9.79
N ALA A 125 -14.64 -3.37 -10.98
CA ALA A 125 -15.43 -4.26 -11.81
C ALA A 125 -15.59 -5.65 -11.15
N PRO A 126 -16.60 -6.46 -11.52
CA PRO A 126 -16.66 -7.86 -11.07
C PRO A 126 -15.35 -8.61 -11.37
N GLY A 127 -14.82 -9.36 -10.43
CA GLY A 127 -13.50 -10.00 -10.52
C GLY A 127 -12.31 -9.05 -10.38
N GLY A 128 -12.54 -7.76 -10.13
CA GLY A 128 -11.49 -6.76 -9.97
C GLY A 128 -10.67 -6.94 -8.68
N LEU A 129 -9.42 -6.49 -8.71
CA LEU A 129 -8.43 -6.64 -7.64
C LEU A 129 -8.38 -5.40 -6.74
N LEU A 130 -8.61 -5.57 -5.45
CA LEU A 130 -8.32 -4.58 -4.40
C LEU A 130 -6.95 -4.88 -3.79
N SER A 131 -6.05 -3.92 -3.81
CA SER A 131 -4.73 -4.01 -3.18
C SER A 131 -4.59 -2.98 -2.07
N LEU A 132 -4.41 -3.44 -0.84
CA LEU A 132 -4.29 -2.63 0.36
C LEU A 132 -2.91 -2.81 0.97
N LEU A 133 -2.27 -1.72 1.38
CA LEU A 133 -1.07 -1.76 2.21
C LEU A 133 -1.36 -1.02 3.51
N VAL A 134 -1.30 -1.73 4.63
CA VAL A 134 -1.66 -1.22 5.95
C VAL A 134 -0.57 -1.49 6.98
N ARG A 135 -0.58 -0.74 8.07
CA ARG A 135 0.27 -1.01 9.22
C ARG A 135 -0.26 -2.20 10.00
N ASN A 136 0.63 -3.09 10.42
CA ASN A 136 0.27 -4.31 11.13
C ASN A 136 0.19 -4.06 12.65
N ALA A 137 -1.01 -4.15 13.21
CA ALA A 137 -1.23 -3.98 14.64
C ALA A 137 -0.55 -5.07 15.48
N ASP A 138 -0.47 -6.30 14.96
CA ASP A 138 0.12 -7.43 15.69
C ASP A 138 1.66 -7.34 15.78
N ALA A 139 2.28 -6.45 15.02
CA ALA A 139 3.74 -6.26 15.00
C ALA A 139 4.21 -4.95 15.68
N LEU A 140 3.32 -4.16 16.27
CA LEU A 140 3.66 -2.84 16.83
C LEU A 140 4.75 -2.91 17.91
N ALA A 141 4.77 -3.97 18.71
CA ALA A 141 5.76 -4.16 19.76
C ALA A 141 7.15 -4.58 19.24
N MET A 142 7.25 -5.05 17.99
CA MET A 142 8.50 -5.58 17.45
C MET A 142 9.58 -4.51 17.34
N ARG A 143 9.28 -3.36 16.77
CA ARG A 143 10.25 -2.29 16.56
C ARG A 143 10.81 -1.74 17.89
N PRO A 144 9.99 -1.27 18.83
CA PRO A 144 10.51 -0.79 20.11
C PRO A 144 11.21 -1.90 20.90
N GLY A 145 10.70 -3.12 20.91
CA GLY A 145 11.33 -4.25 21.61
C GLY A 145 12.73 -4.59 21.06
N LEU A 146 12.91 -4.64 19.76
CA LEU A 146 14.20 -4.88 19.10
C LEU A 146 15.18 -3.70 19.26
N ALA A 147 14.66 -2.49 19.48
CA ALA A 147 15.45 -1.31 19.80
C ALA A 147 15.82 -1.20 21.31
N GLY A 148 15.33 -2.11 22.17
CA GLY A 148 15.54 -2.06 23.61
C GLY A 148 14.63 -1.08 24.36
N ASP A 149 13.63 -0.50 23.71
CA ASP A 149 12.60 0.31 24.35
C ASP A 149 11.49 -0.60 24.90
N TRP A 150 11.73 -1.11 26.12
CA TRP A 150 10.79 -2.03 26.78
C TRP A 150 9.48 -1.36 27.17
N SER A 151 9.51 -0.07 27.50
CA SER A 151 8.31 0.70 27.83
C SER A 151 7.42 0.90 26.62
N GLY A 152 8.00 1.27 25.49
CA GLY A 152 7.31 1.39 24.21
C GLY A 152 6.75 0.05 23.73
N ALA A 153 7.51 -1.05 23.89
CA ALA A 153 7.04 -2.39 23.55
C ALA A 153 5.83 -2.81 24.38
N LEU A 154 5.85 -2.59 25.70
CA LEU A 154 4.72 -2.89 26.58
C LEU A 154 3.49 -2.04 26.24
N ALA A 155 3.68 -0.75 25.95
CA ALA A 155 2.59 0.13 25.54
C ALA A 155 1.96 -0.32 24.22
N ALA A 156 2.75 -0.81 23.28
CA ALA A 156 2.30 -1.27 21.97
C ALA A 156 1.37 -2.50 22.04
N PHE A 157 1.51 -3.38 23.03
CA PHE A 157 0.58 -4.49 23.25
C PHE A 157 -0.83 -4.05 23.70
N ALA A 158 -0.95 -2.86 24.25
CA ALA A 158 -2.21 -2.31 24.74
C ALA A 158 -2.89 -1.36 23.74
N SER A 159 -2.32 -1.17 22.54
CA SER A 159 -2.77 -0.18 21.58
C SER A 159 -2.88 -0.74 20.17
N ASP A 160 -3.88 -0.30 19.43
CA ASP A 160 -3.99 -0.48 17.98
C ASP A 160 -3.54 0.81 17.23
N ALA A 161 -2.82 1.70 17.90
CA ALA A 161 -2.29 2.94 17.34
C ALA A 161 -0.80 3.07 17.66
N CYS A 162 -0.07 3.70 16.77
CA CYS A 162 1.35 3.98 16.94
C CYS A 162 1.67 5.43 16.58
N SER A 163 2.82 5.92 17.03
CA SER A 163 3.33 7.20 16.55
C SER A 163 3.55 7.18 15.04
N PRO A 164 3.33 8.31 14.33
CA PRO A 164 3.70 8.45 12.94
C PRO A 164 5.16 8.02 12.73
N GLU A 165 5.46 7.39 11.61
CA GLU A 165 6.85 7.06 11.28
C GLU A 165 7.68 8.34 11.18
N GLU A 166 8.85 8.36 11.82
CA GLU A 166 9.87 9.37 11.57
C GLU A 166 10.24 9.31 10.09
N GLY A 167 10.02 10.40 9.38
CA GLY A 167 10.32 10.49 7.94
C GLY A 167 9.11 10.59 7.01
N THR A 168 7.88 10.54 7.52
CA THR A 168 6.77 11.15 6.79
C THR A 168 7.01 12.67 6.78
N PRO A 169 7.20 13.32 5.63
CA PRO A 169 7.42 14.75 5.62
C PRO A 169 6.18 15.44 6.19
N SER A 170 6.44 16.30 7.14
CA SER A 170 5.51 17.22 7.74
C SER A 170 4.47 16.70 8.74
N ARG A 171 4.77 17.01 9.98
CA ARG A 171 4.01 17.18 11.20
C ARG A 171 4.14 16.05 12.21
N PRO A 172 4.40 16.39 13.50
CA PRO A 172 3.93 15.57 14.59
C PRO A 172 2.41 15.50 14.49
N GLY A 173 1.93 14.42 13.87
CA GLY A 173 0.52 14.14 13.69
C GLY A 173 -0.04 13.32 14.85
N PRO A 174 -1.36 13.17 14.95
CA PRO A 174 -1.97 12.25 15.88
C PRO A 174 -1.45 10.83 15.65
N PRO A 175 -1.56 9.93 16.65
CA PRO A 175 -1.22 8.52 16.46
C PRO A 175 -1.91 7.95 15.22
N VAL A 176 -1.17 7.22 14.40
CA VAL A 176 -1.73 6.56 13.21
C VAL A 176 -2.25 5.19 13.61
N ARG A 177 -3.38 4.81 13.02
CA ARG A 177 -4.01 3.52 13.26
C ARG A 177 -3.19 2.40 12.64
N ALA A 178 -3.22 1.24 13.30
CA ALA A 178 -2.76 -0.01 12.74
C ALA A 178 -3.94 -1.00 12.65
N ASP A 179 -3.85 -1.94 11.75
CA ASP A 179 -4.94 -2.86 11.44
C ASP A 179 -4.54 -4.31 11.73
N ARG A 180 -5.51 -5.11 12.18
CA ARG A 180 -5.34 -6.56 12.37
C ARG A 180 -5.77 -7.31 11.12
N LEU A 181 -5.00 -8.34 10.75
CA LEU A 181 -5.30 -9.17 9.59
C LEU A 181 -6.71 -9.78 9.66
N GLU A 182 -7.08 -10.30 10.82
CA GLU A 182 -8.38 -10.95 11.04
C GLU A 182 -9.55 -9.96 10.84
N THR A 183 -9.43 -8.75 11.38
CA THR A 183 -10.44 -7.69 11.24
C THR A 183 -10.60 -7.30 9.77
N LEU A 184 -9.50 -7.01 9.07
CA LEU A 184 -9.56 -6.66 7.66
C LEU A 184 -10.09 -7.79 6.79
N THR A 185 -9.75 -9.05 7.11
CA THR A 185 -10.29 -10.22 6.40
C THR A 185 -11.80 -10.29 6.53
N ALA A 186 -12.34 -10.07 7.73
CA ALA A 186 -13.79 -10.04 7.96
C ALA A 186 -14.47 -8.87 7.23
N THR A 187 -13.89 -7.66 7.31
CA THR A 187 -14.41 -6.48 6.60
C THR A 187 -14.42 -6.71 5.08
N LEU A 188 -13.32 -7.21 4.51
CA LEU A 188 -13.23 -7.49 3.07
C LEU A 188 -14.27 -8.53 2.60
N ALA A 189 -14.53 -9.56 3.41
CA ALA A 189 -15.60 -10.51 3.11
C ALA A 189 -16.98 -9.83 3.15
N GLY A 190 -17.22 -8.96 4.13
CA GLY A 190 -18.48 -8.22 4.28
C GLY A 190 -18.79 -7.23 3.16
N ILE A 191 -17.78 -6.70 2.47
CA ILE A 191 -17.92 -5.76 1.34
C ILE A 191 -17.82 -6.43 -0.04
N ALA A 192 -17.99 -7.74 -0.10
CA ALA A 192 -17.93 -8.55 -1.31
C ALA A 192 -16.57 -8.46 -2.06
N ALA A 193 -15.50 -8.25 -1.34
CA ALA A 193 -14.12 -8.28 -1.85
C ALA A 193 -13.23 -9.22 -1.00
N PRO A 194 -13.60 -10.51 -0.83
CA PRO A 194 -12.90 -11.42 0.07
C PRO A 194 -11.41 -11.52 -0.21
N LEU A 195 -10.64 -11.65 0.87
CA LEU A 195 -9.19 -11.78 0.82
C LEU A 195 -8.79 -13.04 0.03
N GLN A 196 -7.92 -12.89 -0.97
CA GLN A 196 -7.39 -13.98 -1.79
C GLN A 196 -5.94 -14.29 -1.45
N ALA A 197 -5.14 -13.25 -1.19
CA ALA A 197 -3.74 -13.38 -0.82
C ALA A 197 -3.34 -12.27 0.15
N TRP A 198 -2.32 -12.52 0.97
CA TRP A 198 -1.70 -11.49 1.78
C TRP A 198 -0.22 -11.79 2.02
N TYR A 199 0.54 -10.74 2.25
CA TYR A 199 1.99 -10.77 2.42
C TYR A 199 2.40 -9.90 3.59
N GLY A 200 3.44 -10.32 4.30
CA GLY A 200 4.19 -9.45 5.18
C GLY A 200 5.17 -8.59 4.39
N VAL A 201 5.31 -7.34 4.77
CA VAL A 201 6.26 -6.40 4.15
C VAL A 201 7.09 -5.75 5.25
N ARG A 202 8.41 -5.68 5.06
CA ARG A 202 9.37 -5.21 6.05
C ARG A 202 9.38 -6.09 7.32
N VAL A 203 9.69 -7.37 7.13
CA VAL A 203 9.89 -8.33 8.24
C VAL A 203 11.21 -8.05 8.95
N PHE A 204 12.28 -7.84 8.20
CA PHE A 204 13.64 -7.63 8.72
C PHE A 204 14.08 -6.17 8.67
N THR A 205 13.59 -5.41 7.71
CA THR A 205 14.06 -4.06 7.42
C THR A 205 13.36 -2.95 8.21
N ASP A 206 12.40 -3.28 9.07
CA ASP A 206 11.66 -2.25 9.84
C ASP A 206 12.56 -1.50 10.84
N ASN A 207 13.57 -2.16 11.41
CA ASN A 207 14.50 -1.57 12.36
C ASN A 207 15.73 -0.92 11.70
N VAL A 208 15.87 -0.99 10.39
CA VAL A 208 16.97 -0.35 9.68
C VAL A 208 16.80 1.17 9.72
N PRO A 209 17.84 1.94 10.09
CA PRO A 209 17.78 3.40 10.12
C PRO A 209 17.34 3.99 8.78
N MET A 210 16.54 5.08 8.81
CA MET A 210 16.03 5.74 7.59
C MET A 210 17.16 6.29 6.71
N GLU A 211 18.25 6.75 7.34
CA GLU A 211 19.40 7.37 6.70
C GLU A 211 20.33 6.35 6.03
N GLU A 212 20.12 5.07 6.29
CA GLU A 212 20.94 4.03 5.67
C GLU A 212 20.66 3.94 4.17
N GLY A 213 21.70 4.18 3.37
CA GLY A 213 21.65 4.11 1.92
C GLY A 213 21.33 2.70 1.42
N LEU A 214 21.00 2.59 0.14
CA LEU A 214 20.83 1.29 -0.49
C LEU A 214 22.18 0.54 -0.51
N PRO A 215 22.19 -0.76 -0.20
CA PRO A 215 23.37 -1.59 -0.34
C PRO A 215 23.75 -1.76 -1.82
N ALA A 216 24.91 -2.39 -2.10
CA ALA A 216 25.29 -2.76 -3.45
C ALA A 216 24.20 -3.65 -4.11
N ALA A 217 24.10 -3.61 -5.43
CA ALA A 217 23.01 -4.26 -6.17
C ALA A 217 22.83 -5.75 -5.82
N GLU A 218 23.94 -6.49 -5.70
CA GLU A 218 23.89 -7.93 -5.36
C GLU A 218 23.35 -8.17 -3.93
N GLU A 219 23.73 -7.31 -2.98
CA GLU A 219 23.25 -7.40 -1.59
C GLU A 219 21.80 -6.96 -1.49
N LEU A 220 21.37 -5.95 -2.26
CA LEU A 220 19.99 -5.54 -2.35
C LEU A 220 19.08 -6.68 -2.86
N GLU A 221 19.52 -7.42 -3.89
CA GLU A 221 18.75 -8.55 -4.38
C GLU A 221 18.65 -9.68 -3.34
N ARG A 222 19.71 -9.96 -2.58
CA ARG A 222 19.67 -10.93 -1.47
C ARG A 222 18.70 -10.48 -0.37
N LEU A 223 18.73 -9.20 -0.02
CA LEU A 223 17.83 -8.60 0.96
C LEU A 223 16.38 -8.71 0.50
N LEU A 224 16.08 -8.33 -0.73
CA LEU A 224 14.74 -8.43 -1.31
C LEU A 224 14.24 -9.88 -1.37
N ALA A 225 15.12 -10.83 -1.71
CA ALA A 225 14.78 -12.26 -1.71
C ALA A 225 14.48 -12.77 -0.28
N ALA A 226 15.26 -12.33 0.72
CA ALA A 226 15.02 -12.70 2.12
C ALA A 226 13.69 -12.12 2.64
N GLU A 227 13.42 -10.84 2.37
CA GLU A 227 12.17 -10.17 2.74
C GLU A 227 10.96 -10.81 2.05
N ASP A 228 11.02 -11.07 0.75
CA ASP A 228 9.92 -11.73 0.02
C ASP A 228 9.65 -13.12 0.58
N ARG A 229 10.70 -13.91 0.86
CA ARG A 229 10.56 -15.24 1.46
C ARG A 229 9.92 -15.15 2.85
N ALA A 230 10.39 -14.25 3.71
CA ALA A 230 9.83 -14.06 5.04
C ALA A 230 8.38 -13.56 4.97
N GLY A 231 8.09 -12.62 4.07
CA GLY A 231 6.76 -12.07 3.85
C GLY A 231 5.71 -13.08 3.36
N ARG A 232 6.13 -14.29 2.97
CA ARG A 232 5.25 -15.39 2.52
C ARG A 232 5.22 -16.56 3.49
N THR A 233 6.11 -16.60 4.48
CA THR A 233 6.33 -17.78 5.34
C THR A 233 5.85 -17.53 6.76
N GLU A 234 4.98 -18.42 7.27
CA GLU A 234 4.62 -18.42 8.70
C GLU A 234 5.80 -18.94 9.56
N PRO A 235 6.04 -18.38 10.75
CA PRO A 235 5.30 -17.25 11.37
C PRO A 235 5.82 -15.86 10.98
N TYR A 236 6.87 -15.78 10.16
CA TYR A 236 7.59 -14.53 9.86
C TYR A 236 6.67 -13.42 9.30
N ARG A 237 5.78 -13.73 8.38
CA ARG A 237 4.90 -12.72 7.76
C ARG A 237 3.95 -12.06 8.77
N ARG A 238 3.61 -12.75 9.89
CA ARG A 238 2.71 -12.18 10.91
C ARG A 238 3.35 -11.08 11.73
N VAL A 239 4.68 -11.05 11.83
CA VAL A 239 5.43 -10.02 12.56
C VAL A 239 6.02 -8.95 11.65
N ALA A 240 5.64 -8.94 10.37
CA ALA A 240 6.01 -7.88 9.45
C ALA A 240 5.41 -6.54 9.86
N ALA A 241 6.13 -5.44 9.65
CA ALA A 241 5.66 -4.10 10.01
C ALA A 241 4.42 -3.66 9.24
N LEU A 242 4.27 -4.15 8.00
CA LEU A 242 3.13 -3.85 7.15
C LEU A 242 2.51 -5.15 6.62
N LEU A 243 1.21 -5.08 6.33
CA LEU A 243 0.47 -6.12 5.63
C LEU A 243 0.06 -5.61 4.25
N HIS A 244 0.38 -6.38 3.21
CA HIS A 244 -0.15 -6.18 1.86
C HIS A 244 -1.24 -7.20 1.61
N LEU A 245 -2.49 -6.74 1.50
CA LEU A 245 -3.68 -7.58 1.33
C LEU A 245 -4.24 -7.42 -0.08
N CYS A 246 -4.60 -8.52 -0.70
CA CYS A 246 -5.19 -8.57 -2.02
C CYS A 246 -6.56 -9.24 -1.94
N GLY A 247 -7.63 -8.44 -2.09
CA GLY A 247 -9.02 -8.89 -2.15
C GLY A 247 -9.53 -8.91 -3.58
N VAL A 248 -10.57 -9.68 -3.85
CA VAL A 248 -11.18 -9.76 -5.18
C VAL A 248 -12.67 -9.57 -5.08
N ARG A 249 -13.19 -8.62 -5.87
CA ARG A 249 -14.63 -8.39 -5.95
C ARG A 249 -15.35 -9.58 -6.60
N GLY A 250 -16.32 -10.16 -5.86
CA GLY A 250 -17.23 -11.17 -6.38
C GLY A 250 -18.24 -10.63 -7.40
#